data_0080a466685a591fda242e91011910ba
#
_entry.id   0080a466685a591fda242e91011910ba
#
_cell.length_a   1.000
_cell.length_b   1.000
_cell.length_c   1.000
_cell.angle_alpha   90.00
_cell.angle_beta   90.00
_cell.angle_gamma   90.00
#
_symmetry.space_group_name_H-M   'P 1'
#
loop_
_entity.id
_entity.type
_entity.pdbx_description
1 polymer ?
#
loop_
_entity_poly.entity_id
_entity_poly.type
_entity_poly.pdbx_seq_one_letter_code
_entity_poly.pdbx_strand_id
1 'polypeptide(L)'
;MSKILIDGQYYYKDFQLKKKNNFILRIYKELNNFSNKIYWKFYCEIKYVYYKIFSKNHISKKKISILCITRERIYGFERLIKNIIKKTKDITRIEFLFLIDHDDKFKKKYKELLKKYKKYLLLKIYINKGIKFNSERINFLAKRSNGKILFSVSDDMIIKTKNWDSLIDLETSKFNENTPYCIWPSVDANKYKFLHCAFPIISRKWFNILKYHSYPKFYHFYTDTWICELSKITGKFLLLKNLLIKTFHPENNPKYADKTYFRLRNNSKNYNDKLIFYRHRNIRKMHALKLINNS
;
A
#
# COMPACT_ATOMS: atom_id res chain seq x y z
N MET A 1 -34.67 4.52 -11.46
CA MET A 1 -33.56 3.85 -10.69
C MET A 1 -32.63 4.95 -10.20
N SER A 2 -32.53 5.16 -8.89
CA SER A 2 -31.66 6.17 -8.33
C SER A 2 -30.21 5.64 -8.31
N LYS A 3 -29.32 6.30 -9.05
CA LYS A 3 -27.87 6.06 -9.00
C LYS A 3 -27.33 6.66 -7.70
N ILE A 4 -26.55 5.89 -6.95
CA ILE A 4 -25.81 6.39 -5.81
C ILE A 4 -24.34 6.35 -6.16
N LEU A 5 -23.68 7.50 -6.22
CA LEU A 5 -22.25 7.62 -6.39
C LEU A 5 -21.58 7.40 -5.04
N ILE A 6 -20.78 6.34 -4.91
CA ILE A 6 -20.04 6.00 -3.71
C ILE A 6 -18.56 5.87 -4.07
N ASP A 7 -17.71 6.71 -3.45
CA ASP A 7 -16.24 6.62 -3.61
C ASP A 7 -15.77 6.58 -5.09
N GLY A 8 -16.41 7.36 -5.96
CA GLY A 8 -16.11 7.39 -7.39
C GLY A 8 -16.68 6.21 -8.19
N GLN A 9 -17.48 5.36 -7.60
CA GLN A 9 -18.20 4.26 -8.26
C GLN A 9 -19.71 4.40 -8.07
N TYR A 10 -20.46 4.04 -9.13
CA TYR A 10 -21.92 4.03 -9.08
C TYR A 10 -22.41 2.68 -8.55
N TYR A 11 -23.19 2.71 -7.47
CA TYR A 11 -23.87 1.54 -6.91
C TYR A 11 -25.38 1.68 -7.12
N TYR A 12 -26.03 0.56 -7.39
CA TYR A 12 -27.48 0.47 -7.45
C TYR A 12 -27.99 -0.07 -6.11
N LYS A 13 -29.09 0.49 -5.58
CA LYS A 13 -29.80 -0.14 -4.48
C LYS A 13 -30.16 -1.57 -4.91
N ASP A 14 -29.78 -2.54 -4.08
CA ASP A 14 -30.13 -3.93 -4.29
C ASP A 14 -31.66 -4.06 -4.35
N PHE A 15 -32.20 -4.12 -5.56
CA PHE A 15 -33.49 -4.70 -5.77
C PHE A 15 -33.27 -6.20 -5.92
N GLN A 16 -33.93 -6.98 -5.10
CA GLN A 16 -34.07 -8.43 -5.30
C GLN A 16 -34.82 -8.67 -6.63
N LEU A 17 -34.10 -8.61 -7.73
CA LEU A 17 -34.62 -8.98 -9.03
C LEU A 17 -34.46 -10.48 -9.18
N LYS A 18 -35.61 -11.17 -9.28
CA LYS A 18 -35.74 -12.59 -9.57
C LYS A 18 -34.75 -13.02 -10.69
N LYS A 19 -34.24 -14.21 -10.57
CA LYS A 19 -33.17 -14.90 -11.33
C LYS A 19 -33.07 -14.71 -12.87
N LYS A 20 -33.98 -14.06 -13.56
CA LYS A 20 -34.00 -13.92 -15.03
C LYS A 20 -33.21 -12.73 -15.61
N ASN A 21 -32.75 -11.76 -14.80
CA ASN A 21 -32.07 -10.55 -15.31
C ASN A 21 -30.55 -10.49 -15.00
N ASN A 22 -29.92 -11.60 -14.64
CA ASN A 22 -28.50 -11.63 -14.26
C ASN A 22 -27.53 -11.26 -15.38
N PHE A 23 -27.88 -11.49 -16.65
CA PHE A 23 -26.99 -11.26 -17.79
C PHE A 23 -26.85 -9.76 -18.10
N ILE A 24 -27.96 -9.05 -18.22
CA ILE A 24 -27.96 -7.60 -18.50
C ILE A 24 -27.32 -6.82 -17.36
N LEU A 25 -27.59 -7.19 -16.10
CA LEU A 25 -26.97 -6.59 -14.93
C LEU A 25 -25.46 -6.83 -14.88
N ARG A 26 -25.02 -7.99 -15.33
CA ARG A 26 -23.60 -8.36 -15.45
C ARG A 26 -22.91 -7.53 -16.53
N ILE A 27 -23.48 -7.42 -17.72
CA ILE A 27 -22.96 -6.59 -18.81
C ILE A 27 -22.90 -5.13 -18.36
N TYR A 28 -23.95 -4.61 -17.74
CA TYR A 28 -23.98 -3.24 -17.25
C TYR A 28 -22.92 -2.99 -16.18
N LYS A 29 -22.73 -3.90 -15.23
CA LYS A 29 -21.64 -3.82 -14.24
C LYS A 29 -20.26 -3.84 -14.89
N GLU A 30 -20.07 -4.66 -15.91
CA GLU A 30 -18.81 -4.72 -16.63
C GLU A 30 -18.54 -3.48 -17.47
N LEU A 31 -19.53 -2.94 -18.17
CA LEU A 31 -19.43 -1.69 -18.92
C LEU A 31 -19.15 -0.49 -18.02
N ASN A 32 -19.81 -0.42 -16.86
CA ASN A 32 -19.60 0.66 -15.88
C ASN A 32 -18.21 0.55 -15.23
N ASN A 33 -17.74 -0.66 -14.95
CA ASN A 33 -16.39 -0.89 -14.50
C ASN A 33 -15.36 -0.55 -15.59
N PHE A 34 -15.65 -0.81 -16.84
CA PHE A 34 -14.79 -0.50 -17.97
C PHE A 34 -14.67 1.01 -18.19
N SER A 35 -15.79 1.75 -18.19
CA SER A 35 -15.80 3.21 -18.33
C SER A 35 -15.06 3.91 -17.18
N ASN A 36 -15.27 3.46 -15.93
CA ASN A 36 -14.54 3.97 -14.77
C ASN A 36 -13.02 3.67 -14.85
N LYS A 37 -12.65 2.50 -15.40
CA LYS A 37 -11.24 2.15 -15.63
C LYS A 37 -10.57 3.07 -16.65
N ILE A 38 -11.27 3.37 -17.76
CA ILE A 38 -10.78 4.26 -18.81
C ILE A 38 -10.61 5.67 -18.25
N TYR A 39 -11.66 6.23 -17.63
CA TYR A 39 -11.60 7.56 -17.00
C TYR A 39 -10.42 7.68 -16.04
N TRP A 40 -10.25 6.69 -15.14
CA TRP A 40 -9.18 6.72 -14.15
C TRP A 40 -7.79 6.57 -14.77
N LYS A 41 -7.69 5.76 -15.82
CA LYS A 41 -6.44 5.65 -16.58
C LYS A 41 -6.04 6.99 -17.21
N PHE A 42 -6.97 7.68 -17.88
CA PHE A 42 -6.74 9.01 -18.46
C PHE A 42 -6.37 10.03 -17.39
N TYR A 43 -7.09 10.07 -16.28
CA TYR A 43 -6.80 10.95 -15.16
C TYR A 43 -5.38 10.74 -14.61
N CYS A 44 -4.99 9.50 -14.40
CA CYS A 44 -3.64 9.16 -13.93
C CYS A 44 -2.55 9.55 -14.94
N GLU A 45 -2.79 9.34 -16.25
CA GLU A 45 -1.85 9.74 -17.30
C GLU A 45 -1.68 11.26 -17.35
N ILE A 46 -2.77 12.01 -17.38
CA ILE A 46 -2.73 13.49 -17.37
C ILE A 46 -1.99 13.99 -16.13
N LYS A 47 -2.30 13.45 -14.98
CA LYS A 47 -1.65 13.82 -13.72
C LYS A 47 -0.15 13.49 -13.72
N TYR A 48 0.24 12.34 -14.28
CA TYR A 48 1.65 11.96 -14.44
C TYR A 48 2.40 12.95 -15.34
N VAL A 49 1.83 13.30 -16.50
CA VAL A 49 2.43 14.26 -17.45
C VAL A 49 2.55 15.64 -16.79
N TYR A 50 1.49 16.11 -16.13
CA TYR A 50 1.50 17.39 -15.40
C TYR A 50 2.66 17.44 -14.38
N TYR A 51 2.79 16.45 -13.50
CA TYR A 51 3.86 16.43 -12.51
C TYR A 51 5.26 16.32 -13.15
N LYS A 52 5.40 15.60 -14.26
CA LYS A 52 6.67 15.48 -14.97
C LYS A 52 7.15 16.82 -15.54
N ILE A 53 6.22 17.64 -16.03
CA ILE A 53 6.53 18.96 -16.64
C ILE A 53 6.87 20.00 -15.57
N PHE A 54 6.15 20.01 -14.45
CA PHE A 54 6.23 21.07 -13.42
C PHE A 54 7.12 20.73 -12.22
N SER A 55 7.97 19.68 -12.27
CA SER A 55 8.89 19.38 -11.18
C SER A 55 10.05 20.39 -11.08
N LYS A 56 10.21 21.00 -9.92
CA LYS A 56 11.36 21.90 -9.61
C LYS A 56 12.63 21.07 -9.32
N ASN A 57 13.79 21.60 -9.72
CA ASN A 57 15.09 20.90 -9.71
C ASN A 57 15.76 20.73 -8.32
N HIS A 58 15.18 21.25 -7.23
CA HIS A 58 15.74 21.07 -5.89
C HIS A 58 15.24 19.78 -5.22
N ILE A 59 16.10 18.77 -5.17
CA ILE A 59 15.82 17.47 -4.60
C ILE A 59 16.32 17.43 -3.16
N SER A 60 15.39 17.42 -2.19
CA SER A 60 15.74 17.16 -0.80
C SER A 60 15.72 15.65 -0.52
N LYS A 61 16.80 15.13 0.04
CA LYS A 61 16.91 13.70 0.40
C LYS A 61 16.08 13.40 1.67
N LYS A 62 14.95 12.72 1.51
CA LYS A 62 14.07 12.36 2.63
C LYS A 62 14.44 10.98 3.19
N LYS A 63 14.46 10.84 4.51
CA LYS A 63 14.60 9.53 5.15
C LYS A 63 13.36 8.68 4.89
N ILE A 64 13.54 7.41 4.49
CA ILE A 64 12.47 6.47 4.15
C ILE A 64 12.43 5.34 5.17
N SER A 65 11.28 5.11 5.78
CA SER A 65 11.02 3.97 6.65
C SER A 65 10.29 2.88 5.90
N ILE A 66 10.92 1.73 5.77
CA ILE A 66 10.31 0.53 5.20
C ILE A 66 9.69 -0.27 6.34
N LEU A 67 8.41 -0.58 6.22
CA LEU A 67 7.61 -1.26 7.24
C LEU A 67 7.21 -2.64 6.71
N CYS A 68 7.65 -3.71 7.35
CA CYS A 68 7.38 -5.07 6.90
C CYS A 68 6.93 -5.96 8.06
N ILE A 69 5.79 -6.62 7.88
CA ILE A 69 5.38 -7.73 8.73
C ILE A 69 5.73 -9.03 8.03
N THR A 70 6.30 -9.99 8.77
CA THR A 70 6.72 -11.27 8.19
C THR A 70 6.42 -12.42 9.14
N ARG A 71 6.11 -13.58 8.59
CA ARG A 71 5.93 -14.82 9.33
C ARG A 71 6.30 -16.02 8.46
N GLU A 72 7.21 -16.86 8.97
CA GLU A 72 7.65 -18.11 8.36
C GLU A 72 8.17 -18.00 6.90
N ARG A 73 8.63 -16.82 6.49
CA ARG A 73 9.12 -16.52 5.14
C ARG A 73 10.56 -16.03 5.11
N ILE A 74 11.46 -16.73 5.81
CA ILE A 74 12.87 -16.31 5.97
C ILE A 74 13.58 -16.04 4.65
N TYR A 75 13.33 -16.84 3.62
CA TYR A 75 13.94 -16.65 2.28
C TYR A 75 13.38 -15.42 1.54
N GLY A 76 12.08 -15.20 1.63
CA GLY A 76 11.44 -13.99 1.09
C GLY A 76 11.96 -12.73 1.76
N PHE A 77 12.08 -12.77 3.07
CA PHE A 77 12.64 -11.72 3.89
C PHE A 77 14.11 -11.40 3.51
N GLU A 78 14.99 -12.40 3.43
CA GLU A 78 16.38 -12.18 3.01
C GLU A 78 16.47 -11.64 1.58
N ARG A 79 15.66 -12.16 0.67
CA ARG A 79 15.55 -11.66 -0.71
C ARG A 79 15.17 -10.18 -0.74
N LEU A 80 14.20 -9.76 0.08
CA LEU A 80 13.76 -8.37 0.17
C LEU A 80 14.88 -7.46 0.68
N ILE A 81 15.60 -7.84 1.76
CA ILE A 81 16.75 -7.08 2.28
C ILE A 81 17.82 -6.91 1.20
N LYS A 82 18.25 -8.02 0.58
CA LYS A 82 19.26 -7.99 -0.50
C LYS A 82 18.83 -7.09 -1.66
N ASN A 83 17.55 -7.17 -2.02
CA ASN A 83 17.00 -6.36 -3.10
C ASN A 83 17.03 -4.87 -2.75
N ILE A 84 16.61 -4.47 -1.55
CA ILE A 84 16.65 -3.10 -1.09
C ILE A 84 18.09 -2.58 -1.10
N ILE A 85 19.05 -3.31 -0.52
CA ILE A 85 20.46 -2.91 -0.52
C ILE A 85 20.96 -2.71 -1.96
N LYS A 86 20.67 -3.64 -2.87
CA LYS A 86 21.15 -3.61 -4.26
C LYS A 86 20.52 -2.48 -5.10
N LYS A 87 19.26 -2.13 -4.81
CA LYS A 87 18.46 -1.22 -5.66
C LYS A 87 18.40 0.21 -5.16
N THR A 88 18.75 0.47 -3.92
CA THR A 88 18.81 1.81 -3.33
C THR A 88 20.11 2.51 -3.70
N LYS A 89 20.04 3.80 -4.02
CA LYS A 89 21.21 4.64 -4.29
C LYS A 89 21.89 5.06 -3.00
N ASP A 90 21.13 5.59 -2.05
CA ASP A 90 21.62 6.06 -0.76
C ASP A 90 21.00 5.24 0.38
N ILE A 91 21.67 4.14 0.72
CA ILE A 91 21.18 3.21 1.74
C ILE A 91 21.19 3.79 3.16
N THR A 92 21.99 4.84 3.42
CA THR A 92 22.13 5.45 4.74
C THR A 92 20.85 6.12 5.25
N ARG A 93 19.98 6.52 4.34
CA ARG A 93 18.69 7.14 4.66
C ARG A 93 17.51 6.16 4.76
N ILE A 94 17.78 4.88 4.57
CA ILE A 94 16.76 3.84 4.69
C ILE A 94 16.82 3.23 6.10
N GLU A 95 15.70 3.28 6.81
CA GLU A 95 15.50 2.43 7.97
C GLU A 95 14.48 1.34 7.64
N PHE A 96 14.75 0.14 8.12
CA PHE A 96 13.90 -1.00 7.86
C PHE A 96 13.40 -1.59 9.17
N LEU A 97 12.09 -1.54 9.40
CA LEU A 97 11.42 -2.02 10.61
C LEU A 97 10.64 -3.28 10.29
N PHE A 98 10.88 -4.31 11.07
CA PHE A 98 10.20 -5.60 10.94
C PHE A 98 9.39 -5.94 12.17
N LEU A 99 8.24 -6.56 11.96
CA LEU A 99 7.46 -7.20 13.00
C LEU A 99 7.34 -8.69 12.69
N ILE A 100 7.79 -9.52 13.64
CA ILE A 100 7.77 -10.98 13.56
C ILE A 100 6.85 -11.51 14.65
N ASP A 101 6.04 -12.51 14.36
CA ASP A 101 5.18 -13.13 15.37
C ASP A 101 6.02 -13.85 16.45
N HIS A 102 5.55 -13.80 17.70
CA HIS A 102 6.27 -14.38 18.84
C HIS A 102 6.45 -15.91 18.73
N ASP A 103 5.55 -16.57 18.02
CA ASP A 103 5.53 -18.01 17.78
C ASP A 103 6.16 -18.42 16.44
N ASP A 104 6.82 -17.48 15.72
CA ASP A 104 7.51 -17.78 14.46
C ASP A 104 8.72 -18.70 14.71
N LYS A 105 8.72 -19.85 14.06
CA LYS A 105 9.79 -20.87 14.20
C LYS A 105 11.16 -20.40 13.70
N PHE A 106 11.23 -19.37 12.85
CA PHE A 106 12.47 -18.83 12.31
C PHE A 106 13.03 -17.63 13.07
N LYS A 107 12.51 -17.29 14.27
CA LYS A 107 12.97 -16.13 15.06
C LYS A 107 14.50 -16.03 15.20
N LYS A 108 15.18 -17.15 15.47
CA LYS A 108 16.66 -17.18 15.58
C LYS A 108 17.30 -16.79 14.24
N LYS A 109 16.85 -17.38 13.13
CA LYS A 109 17.37 -17.09 11.79
C LYS A 109 17.14 -15.63 11.37
N TYR A 110 16.02 -15.03 11.70
CA TYR A 110 15.80 -13.59 11.46
C TYR A 110 16.83 -12.75 12.21
N LYS A 111 17.13 -13.05 13.48
CA LYS A 111 18.15 -12.34 14.26
C LYS A 111 19.55 -12.49 13.67
N GLU A 112 19.90 -13.67 13.16
CA GLU A 112 21.18 -13.92 12.47
C GLU A 112 21.29 -13.11 11.17
N LEU A 113 20.24 -13.10 10.35
CA LEU A 113 20.20 -12.29 9.15
C LEU A 113 20.35 -10.79 9.46
N LEU A 114 19.74 -10.30 10.54
CA LEU A 114 19.93 -8.93 10.95
C LEU A 114 21.37 -8.61 11.31
N LYS A 115 22.04 -9.45 12.11
CA LYS A 115 23.46 -9.27 12.45
C LYS A 115 24.30 -9.15 11.17
N LYS A 116 24.00 -10.00 10.15
CA LYS A 116 24.68 -10.00 8.85
C LYS A 116 24.49 -8.69 8.08
N TYR A 117 23.28 -8.12 8.07
CA TYR A 117 22.96 -6.96 7.25
C TYR A 117 22.98 -5.61 8.00
N LYS A 118 23.10 -5.61 9.33
CA LYS A 118 23.14 -4.40 10.17
C LYS A 118 24.19 -3.38 9.74
N LYS A 119 25.31 -3.81 9.18
CA LYS A 119 26.37 -2.93 8.68
C LYS A 119 26.00 -2.13 7.43
N TYR A 120 24.99 -2.58 6.68
CA TYR A 120 24.60 -1.96 5.40
C TYR A 120 23.39 -1.05 5.55
N LEU A 121 22.54 -1.31 6.54
CA LEU A 121 21.30 -0.58 6.67
C LEU A 121 20.78 -0.60 8.10
N LEU A 122 20.06 0.46 8.51
CA LEU A 122 19.46 0.52 9.84
C LEU A 122 18.28 -0.45 9.92
N LEU A 123 18.51 -1.58 10.57
CA LEU A 123 17.52 -2.65 10.77
C LEU A 123 17.01 -2.67 12.22
N LYS A 124 15.68 -2.71 12.39
CA LYS A 124 15.02 -2.87 13.69
C LYS A 124 14.04 -4.03 13.64
N ILE A 125 14.15 -4.95 14.56
CA ILE A 125 13.16 -6.04 14.73
C ILE A 125 12.33 -5.81 15.97
N TYR A 126 11.05 -6.05 15.82
CA TYR A 126 10.08 -6.11 16.89
C TYR A 126 9.39 -7.47 16.90
N ILE A 127 9.05 -7.94 18.11
CA ILE A 127 8.30 -9.18 18.30
C ILE A 127 6.84 -8.83 18.58
N ASN A 128 5.96 -9.37 17.79
CA ASN A 128 4.52 -9.22 18.00
C ASN A 128 4.07 -10.07 19.20
N LYS A 129 3.51 -9.42 20.22
CA LYS A 129 3.03 -10.07 21.45
C LYS A 129 1.50 -10.14 21.52
N GLY A 130 0.80 -10.22 20.40
CA GLY A 130 -0.67 -10.40 20.42
C GLY A 130 -1.46 -9.46 19.51
N ILE A 131 -0.81 -8.59 18.73
CA ILE A 131 -1.51 -7.78 17.74
C ILE A 131 -2.02 -8.70 16.63
N LYS A 132 -3.35 -8.80 16.49
CA LYS A 132 -3.99 -9.71 15.54
C LYS A 132 -4.13 -9.12 14.14
N PHE A 133 -4.50 -7.85 14.02
CA PHE A 133 -4.82 -7.20 12.75
C PHE A 133 -3.57 -6.71 12.05
N ASN A 134 -3.43 -7.04 10.76
CA ASN A 134 -2.29 -6.59 9.97
C ASN A 134 -2.21 -5.07 9.85
N SER A 135 -3.36 -4.38 9.80
CA SER A 135 -3.41 -2.91 9.84
C SER A 135 -2.77 -2.35 11.11
N GLU A 136 -3.07 -2.93 12.28
CA GLU A 136 -2.50 -2.49 13.56
C GLU A 136 -1.01 -2.84 13.67
N ARG A 137 -0.58 -3.96 13.07
CA ARG A 137 0.85 -4.36 13.00
C ARG A 137 1.67 -3.35 12.20
N ILE A 138 1.16 -2.89 11.04
CA ILE A 138 1.81 -1.84 10.26
C ILE A 138 1.79 -0.51 11.02
N ASN A 139 0.69 -0.17 11.69
CA ASN A 139 0.59 1.04 12.52
C ASN A 139 1.59 1.01 13.69
N PHE A 140 1.80 -0.15 14.30
CA PHE A 140 2.81 -0.34 15.34
C PHE A 140 4.22 -0.01 14.83
N LEU A 141 4.58 -0.45 13.63
CA LEU A 141 5.86 -0.13 13.00
C LEU A 141 5.94 1.35 12.61
N ALA A 142 4.88 1.89 12.02
CA ALA A 142 4.81 3.28 11.60
C ALA A 142 5.01 4.27 12.75
N LYS A 143 4.43 3.98 13.93
CA LYS A 143 4.63 4.77 15.16
C LYS A 143 6.07 4.78 15.63
N ARG A 144 6.86 3.72 15.36
CA ARG A 144 8.25 3.55 15.82
C ARG A 144 9.28 3.95 14.79
N SER A 145 8.83 4.34 13.62
CA SER A 145 9.68 4.75 12.52
C SER A 145 9.93 6.26 12.52
N ASN A 146 11.08 6.69 11.96
CA ASN A 146 11.53 8.09 11.96
C ASN A 146 11.58 8.71 10.55
N GLY A 147 11.25 7.96 9.51
CA GLY A 147 11.30 8.46 8.14
C GLY A 147 10.23 9.50 7.83
N LYS A 148 10.55 10.43 6.96
CA LYS A 148 9.59 11.39 6.38
C LYS A 148 8.63 10.71 5.40
N ILE A 149 9.01 9.55 4.89
CA ILE A 149 8.26 8.71 3.96
C ILE A 149 8.08 7.32 4.59
N LEU A 150 6.87 6.80 4.54
CA LEU A 150 6.52 5.48 5.06
C LEU A 150 6.13 4.55 3.91
N PHE A 151 6.87 3.48 3.75
CA PHE A 151 6.66 2.49 2.71
C PHE A 151 6.32 1.13 3.35
N SER A 152 5.06 0.75 3.31
CA SER A 152 4.62 -0.59 3.72
C SER A 152 4.90 -1.59 2.61
N VAL A 153 5.64 -2.65 2.93
CA VAL A 153 6.07 -3.69 2.00
C VAL A 153 5.71 -5.07 2.52
N SER A 154 5.70 -6.06 1.63
CA SER A 154 5.56 -7.47 1.98
C SER A 154 6.85 -8.24 1.66
N ASP A 155 7.07 -9.36 2.36
CA ASP A 155 8.23 -10.23 2.18
C ASP A 155 8.20 -11.05 0.87
N ASP A 156 7.08 -10.98 0.15
CA ASP A 156 6.87 -11.59 -1.17
C ASP A 156 6.98 -10.60 -2.33
N MET A 157 7.64 -9.46 -2.13
CA MET A 157 7.90 -8.49 -3.20
C MET A 157 9.39 -8.20 -3.41
N ILE A 158 9.70 -7.60 -4.55
CA ILE A 158 11.00 -6.96 -4.85
C ILE A 158 10.79 -5.68 -5.63
N ILE A 159 11.67 -4.70 -5.42
CA ILE A 159 11.73 -3.47 -6.21
C ILE A 159 12.60 -3.75 -7.44
N LYS A 160 12.05 -3.57 -8.64
CA LYS A 160 12.77 -3.76 -9.92
C LYS A 160 13.60 -2.54 -10.29
N THR A 161 13.09 -1.36 -9.98
CA THR A 161 13.72 -0.08 -10.33
C THR A 161 15.01 0.14 -9.54
N LYS A 162 16.09 0.43 -10.25
CA LYS A 162 17.37 0.88 -9.67
C LYS A 162 17.25 2.34 -9.22
N ASN A 163 17.88 2.69 -8.11
CA ASN A 163 17.86 4.06 -7.54
C ASN A 163 16.44 4.57 -7.26
N TRP A 164 15.55 3.68 -6.85
CA TRP A 164 14.14 3.96 -6.58
C TRP A 164 13.93 5.06 -5.53
N ASP A 165 14.84 5.17 -4.58
CA ASP A 165 14.86 6.18 -3.53
C ASP A 165 15.06 7.60 -4.10
N SER A 166 15.94 7.77 -5.09
CA SER A 166 16.12 9.04 -5.78
C SER A 166 14.93 9.42 -6.65
N LEU A 167 14.25 8.41 -7.23
CA LEU A 167 13.03 8.65 -7.99
C LEU A 167 11.90 9.17 -7.07
N ILE A 168 11.79 8.60 -5.86
CA ILE A 168 10.83 9.11 -4.86
C ILE A 168 11.15 10.55 -4.47
N ASP A 169 12.43 10.90 -4.25
CA ASP A 169 12.81 12.27 -3.92
C ASP A 169 12.43 13.26 -5.02
N LEU A 170 12.78 12.91 -6.27
CA LEU A 170 12.45 13.74 -7.43
C LEU A 170 10.95 14.01 -7.51
N GLU A 171 10.15 12.97 -7.35
CA GLU A 171 8.70 13.11 -7.47
C GLU A 171 8.06 13.79 -6.26
N THR A 172 8.65 13.66 -5.08
CA THR A 172 8.14 14.31 -3.86
C THR A 172 8.69 15.72 -3.62
N SER A 173 9.67 16.17 -4.39
CA SER A 173 10.16 17.56 -4.33
C SER A 173 9.11 18.60 -4.71
N LYS A 174 8.06 18.18 -5.40
CA LYS A 174 6.88 18.99 -5.77
C LYS A 174 6.02 19.40 -4.58
N PHE A 175 6.14 18.67 -3.47
CA PHE A 175 5.37 18.91 -2.27
C PHE A 175 6.23 19.61 -1.22
N ASN A 176 5.65 20.57 -0.54
CA ASN A 176 6.26 21.08 0.69
C ASN A 176 6.23 19.99 1.79
N GLU A 177 7.01 20.16 2.85
CA GLU A 177 7.12 19.18 3.94
C GLU A 177 5.81 18.96 4.69
N ASN A 178 4.89 19.91 4.62
CA ASN A 178 3.60 19.87 5.29
C ASN A 178 2.48 19.24 4.44
N THR A 179 2.74 18.90 3.18
CA THR A 179 1.73 18.30 2.32
C THR A 179 1.58 16.80 2.59
N PRO A 180 0.39 16.32 2.98
CA PRO A 180 0.12 14.89 3.01
C PRO A 180 -0.04 14.37 1.57
N TYR A 181 0.72 13.34 1.20
CA TYR A 181 0.64 12.70 -0.13
C TYR A 181 0.75 11.20 -0.04
N CYS A 182 0.26 10.54 -1.09
CA CYS A 182 0.41 9.11 -1.33
C CYS A 182 1.08 8.87 -2.68
N ILE A 183 2.07 7.99 -2.74
CA ILE A 183 2.72 7.56 -3.98
C ILE A 183 2.22 6.18 -4.35
N TRP A 184 1.87 6.01 -5.62
CA TRP A 184 1.42 4.76 -6.20
C TRP A 184 2.49 4.18 -7.10
N PRO A 185 3.25 3.16 -6.66
CA PRO A 185 4.18 2.44 -7.54
C PRO A 185 3.43 1.56 -8.54
N SER A 186 4.10 1.22 -9.62
CA SER A 186 3.61 0.24 -10.59
C SER A 186 3.91 -1.18 -10.11
N VAL A 187 2.88 -2.03 -10.05
CA VAL A 187 3.01 -3.43 -9.61
C VAL A 187 2.68 -4.36 -10.77
N ASP A 188 3.53 -5.36 -11.03
CA ASP A 188 3.37 -6.29 -12.14
C ASP A 188 2.17 -7.22 -12.03
N ALA A 189 1.74 -7.52 -10.80
CA ALA A 189 0.59 -8.35 -10.49
C ALA A 189 -0.75 -7.73 -10.82
N ASN A 190 -0.79 -6.44 -11.06
CA ASN A 190 -2.07 -5.76 -11.06
C ASN A 190 -2.64 -5.66 -12.46
N LYS A 191 -3.67 -6.47 -12.79
CA LYS A 191 -4.51 -6.29 -13.98
C LYS A 191 -5.00 -4.83 -14.14
N TYR A 192 -4.95 -4.07 -13.04
CA TYR A 192 -5.44 -2.70 -12.92
C TYR A 192 -4.32 -1.70 -12.62
N LYS A 193 -3.18 -1.81 -13.30
CA LYS A 193 -1.90 -1.09 -13.05
C LYS A 193 -2.01 0.36 -12.52
N PHE A 194 -3.10 1.04 -12.78
CA PHE A 194 -3.30 2.44 -12.38
C PHE A 194 -4.65 2.70 -11.69
N LEU A 195 -5.40 1.65 -11.38
CA LEU A 195 -6.70 1.77 -10.74
C LEU A 195 -6.65 1.48 -9.24
N HIS A 196 -5.59 0.80 -8.80
CA HIS A 196 -5.39 0.37 -7.43
C HIS A 196 -3.91 0.39 -7.07
N CYS A 197 -3.61 0.84 -5.86
CA CYS A 197 -2.26 0.89 -5.32
C CYS A 197 -2.06 -0.22 -4.29
N ALA A 198 -1.42 -1.32 -4.68
CA ALA A 198 -1.20 -2.45 -3.77
C ALA A 198 -0.12 -2.18 -2.70
N PHE A 199 0.81 -1.26 -2.96
CA PHE A 199 1.89 -0.88 -2.04
C PHE A 199 1.95 0.65 -1.90
N PRO A 200 1.00 1.27 -1.20
CA PRO A 200 0.98 2.72 -1.03
C PRO A 200 2.18 3.20 -0.20
N ILE A 201 2.81 4.25 -0.69
CA ILE A 201 3.88 4.96 0.02
C ILE A 201 3.30 6.29 0.46
N ILE A 202 3.26 6.56 1.75
CA ILE A 202 2.66 7.78 2.29
C ILE A 202 3.69 8.70 2.94
N SER A 203 3.43 10.01 2.94
CA SER A 203 4.21 10.96 3.71
C SER A 203 4.01 10.79 5.21
N ARG A 204 5.00 11.16 6.03
CA ARG A 204 4.87 11.24 7.50
C ARG A 204 3.74 12.18 7.91
N LYS A 205 3.53 13.26 7.17
CA LYS A 205 2.42 14.20 7.42
C LYS A 205 1.06 13.52 7.32
N TRP A 206 0.85 12.65 6.32
CA TRP A 206 -0.36 11.84 6.19
C TRP A 206 -0.61 10.99 7.45
N PHE A 207 0.42 10.27 7.91
CA PHE A 207 0.35 9.48 9.13
C PHE A 207 0.05 10.35 10.37
N ASN A 208 0.69 11.51 10.48
CA ASN A 208 0.52 12.39 11.63
C ASN A 208 -0.88 12.98 11.73
N ILE A 209 -1.53 13.26 10.59
CA ILE A 209 -2.92 13.76 10.53
C ILE A 209 -3.90 12.65 10.91
N LEU A 210 -3.78 11.47 10.30
CA LEU A 210 -4.72 10.37 10.50
C LEU A 210 -4.41 9.52 11.73
N LYS A 211 -3.19 9.60 12.29
CA LYS A 211 -2.66 8.79 13.39
C LYS A 211 -2.56 7.29 13.06
N TYR A 212 -2.67 6.92 11.80
CA TYR A 212 -2.47 5.56 11.30
C TYR A 212 -1.88 5.57 9.87
N HIS A 213 -1.17 4.49 9.53
CA HIS A 213 -0.80 4.15 8.16
C HIS A 213 -1.93 3.39 7.49
N SER A 214 -2.38 2.30 8.12
CA SER A 214 -3.46 1.44 7.65
C SER A 214 -4.66 1.57 8.59
N TYR A 215 -5.87 1.71 8.06
CA TYR A 215 -7.08 1.89 8.88
C TYR A 215 -7.24 0.73 9.86
N PRO A 216 -7.29 0.97 11.19
CA PRO A 216 -7.04 -0.05 12.22
C PRO A 216 -8.13 -1.12 12.36
N LYS A 217 -9.27 -0.96 11.69
CA LYS A 217 -10.39 -1.92 11.74
C LYS A 217 -10.27 -3.10 10.78
N PHE A 218 -9.29 -3.08 9.85
CA PHE A 218 -9.09 -4.16 8.90
C PHE A 218 -8.19 -5.25 9.45
N TYR A 219 -8.65 -6.48 9.34
CA TYR A 219 -7.83 -7.64 9.67
C TYR A 219 -6.66 -7.80 8.70
N HIS A 220 -6.93 -7.79 7.39
CA HIS A 220 -5.92 -8.04 6.37
C HIS A 220 -6.21 -7.34 5.04
N PHE A 221 -7.42 -7.52 4.49
CA PHE A 221 -7.81 -6.97 3.20
C PHE A 221 -8.25 -5.51 3.30
N TYR A 222 -8.37 -4.84 2.16
CA TYR A 222 -8.84 -3.44 2.05
C TYR A 222 -7.95 -2.37 2.70
N THR A 223 -6.80 -2.73 3.28
CA THR A 223 -5.88 -1.75 3.88
C THR A 223 -5.31 -0.79 2.84
N ASP A 224 -4.84 -1.32 1.73
CA ASP A 224 -4.36 -0.61 0.55
C ASP A 224 -5.49 0.10 -0.19
N THR A 225 -6.64 -0.56 -0.35
CA THR A 225 -7.84 0.01 -0.97
C THR A 225 -8.31 1.26 -0.21
N TRP A 226 -8.27 1.25 1.12
CA TRP A 226 -8.63 2.40 1.94
C TRP A 226 -7.71 3.60 1.68
N ILE A 227 -6.40 3.41 1.69
CA ILE A 227 -5.42 4.47 1.40
C ILE A 227 -5.60 4.97 -0.04
N CYS A 228 -5.82 4.05 -0.97
CA CYS A 228 -6.08 4.34 -2.37
C CYS A 228 -7.30 5.26 -2.53
N GLU A 229 -8.42 4.94 -1.91
CA GLU A 229 -9.62 5.76 -1.96
C GLU A 229 -9.44 7.13 -1.29
N LEU A 230 -8.77 7.18 -0.13
CA LEU A 230 -8.43 8.46 0.50
C LEU A 230 -7.60 9.34 -0.42
N SER A 231 -6.58 8.77 -1.06
CA SER A 231 -5.71 9.53 -1.97
C SER A 231 -6.43 10.02 -3.22
N LYS A 232 -7.41 9.27 -3.72
CA LYS A 232 -8.30 9.69 -4.82
C LYS A 232 -9.19 10.87 -4.40
N ILE A 233 -9.87 10.75 -3.24
CA ILE A 233 -10.78 11.80 -2.75
C ILE A 233 -10.01 13.09 -2.50
N THR A 234 -8.82 13.03 -1.92
CA THR A 234 -7.99 14.22 -1.65
C THR A 234 -7.29 14.77 -2.88
N GLY A 235 -7.19 14.00 -3.95
CA GLY A 235 -6.39 14.34 -5.13
C GLY A 235 -4.87 14.39 -4.86
N LYS A 236 -4.43 14.02 -3.65
CA LYS A 236 -3.02 14.13 -3.20
C LYS A 236 -2.26 12.83 -3.40
N PHE A 237 -2.16 12.38 -4.65
CA PHE A 237 -1.36 11.21 -4.98
C PHE A 237 -0.47 11.44 -6.19
N LEU A 238 0.64 10.70 -6.24
CA LEU A 238 1.57 10.62 -7.36
C LEU A 238 1.54 9.21 -7.93
N LEU A 239 1.26 9.10 -9.20
CA LEU A 239 1.43 7.85 -9.93
C LEU A 239 2.88 7.73 -10.39
N LEU A 240 3.61 6.80 -9.80
CA LEU A 240 5.03 6.59 -10.08
C LEU A 240 5.20 5.37 -11.00
N LYS A 241 4.92 5.55 -12.29
CA LYS A 241 4.95 4.47 -13.31
C LYS A 241 6.31 3.79 -13.40
N ASN A 242 7.39 4.54 -13.19
CA ASN A 242 8.76 4.05 -13.30
C ASN A 242 9.25 3.35 -12.02
N LEU A 243 8.51 3.43 -10.91
CA LEU A 243 8.78 2.64 -9.73
C LEU A 243 8.10 1.28 -9.85
N LEU A 244 8.85 0.31 -10.36
CA LEU A 244 8.35 -1.02 -10.67
C LEU A 244 8.55 -1.97 -9.49
N ILE A 245 7.48 -2.60 -9.04
CA ILE A 245 7.46 -3.64 -8.02
C ILE A 245 7.01 -4.96 -8.65
N LYS A 246 7.77 -6.03 -8.38
CA LYS A 246 7.37 -7.39 -8.71
C LYS A 246 6.92 -8.11 -7.45
N THR A 247 5.81 -8.85 -7.53
CA THR A 247 5.30 -9.66 -6.43
C THR A 247 5.37 -11.14 -6.71
N PHE A 248 5.61 -11.93 -5.66
CA PHE A 248 5.55 -13.39 -5.66
C PHE A 248 4.23 -13.83 -5.01
N HIS A 249 3.13 -13.26 -5.50
CA HIS A 249 1.79 -13.51 -4.95
C HIS A 249 1.10 -14.65 -5.72
N PRO A 250 0.31 -15.50 -5.06
CA PRO A 250 -0.40 -16.62 -5.68
C PRO A 250 -1.35 -16.23 -6.83
N GLU A 251 -1.88 -15.01 -6.83
CA GLU A 251 -2.68 -14.51 -7.95
C GLU A 251 -1.89 -14.35 -9.25
N ASN A 252 -0.55 -14.18 -9.15
CA ASN A 252 0.33 -14.13 -10.32
C ASN A 252 0.76 -15.52 -10.76
N ASN A 253 1.01 -16.40 -9.80
CA ASN A 253 1.39 -17.78 -10.02
C ASN A 253 0.99 -18.61 -8.80
N PRO A 254 0.11 -19.60 -8.94
CA PRO A 254 -0.34 -20.47 -7.85
C PRO A 254 0.80 -21.15 -7.08
N LYS A 255 1.97 -21.38 -7.72
CA LYS A 255 3.16 -21.94 -7.07
C LYS A 255 3.72 -21.09 -5.91
N TYR A 256 3.32 -19.83 -5.81
CA TYR A 256 3.71 -18.94 -4.71
C TYR A 256 2.82 -19.09 -3.46
N ALA A 257 1.76 -19.90 -3.53
CA ALA A 257 0.93 -20.18 -2.37
C ALA A 257 1.69 -20.98 -1.31
N ASP A 258 1.73 -20.43 -0.10
CA ASP A 258 2.40 -21.04 1.06
C ASP A 258 1.45 -21.13 2.27
N LYS A 259 1.93 -21.75 3.35
CA LYS A 259 1.16 -21.91 4.60
C LYS A 259 0.69 -20.57 5.17
N THR A 260 1.52 -19.53 5.07
CA THR A 260 1.18 -18.18 5.54
C THR A 260 0.03 -17.57 4.72
N TYR A 261 0.06 -17.73 3.40
CA TYR A 261 -1.03 -17.31 2.53
C TYR A 261 -2.35 -17.98 2.87
N PHE A 262 -2.36 -19.32 2.98
CA PHE A 262 -3.59 -20.07 3.32
C PHE A 262 -4.12 -19.71 4.70
N ARG A 263 -3.24 -19.58 5.70
CA ARG A 263 -3.62 -19.16 7.05
C ARG A 263 -4.27 -17.77 7.06
N LEU A 264 -3.67 -16.78 6.39
CA LEU A 264 -4.23 -15.45 6.32
C LEU A 264 -5.59 -15.44 5.64
N ARG A 265 -5.72 -16.18 4.56
CA ARG A 265 -6.98 -16.28 3.81
C ARG A 265 -8.08 -17.00 4.60
N ASN A 266 -7.73 -18.04 5.33
CA ASN A 266 -8.69 -18.75 6.20
C ASN A 266 -9.12 -17.88 7.39
N ASN A 267 -8.18 -17.24 8.07
CA ASN A 267 -8.50 -16.37 9.19
C ASN A 267 -9.31 -15.15 8.76
N SER A 268 -9.05 -14.60 7.57
CA SER A 268 -9.79 -13.43 7.06
C SER A 268 -11.27 -13.70 6.81
N LYS A 269 -11.68 -14.96 6.66
CA LYS A 269 -13.10 -15.35 6.55
C LYS A 269 -13.90 -14.98 7.82
N ASN A 270 -13.24 -14.95 8.97
CA ASN A 270 -13.84 -14.58 10.26
C ASN A 270 -13.98 -13.06 10.43
N TYR A 271 -13.37 -12.27 9.54
CA TYR A 271 -13.37 -10.81 9.60
C TYR A 271 -13.91 -10.28 8.28
N ASN A 272 -14.99 -9.54 8.34
CA ASN A 272 -15.63 -9.02 7.15
C ASN A 272 -15.05 -7.64 6.76
N ASP A 273 -13.78 -7.61 6.34
CA ASP A 273 -13.08 -6.38 5.92
C ASP A 273 -13.84 -5.63 4.81
N LYS A 274 -14.48 -6.37 3.90
CA LYS A 274 -15.31 -5.80 2.83
C LYS A 274 -16.49 -5.01 3.40
N LEU A 275 -17.21 -5.60 4.36
CA LEU A 275 -18.35 -4.95 5.00
C LEU A 275 -17.91 -3.70 5.78
N ILE A 276 -16.80 -3.78 6.51
CA ILE A 276 -16.20 -2.65 7.22
C ILE A 276 -15.85 -1.53 6.24
N PHE A 277 -15.24 -1.85 5.09
CA PHE A 277 -14.90 -0.88 4.07
C PHE A 277 -16.12 -0.08 3.59
N TYR A 278 -17.24 -0.75 3.30
CA TYR A 278 -18.45 -0.08 2.84
C TYR A 278 -19.18 0.65 3.96
N ARG A 279 -19.33 0.06 5.15
CA ARG A 279 -20.00 0.70 6.30
C ARG A 279 -19.27 1.97 6.77
N HIS A 280 -17.95 1.98 6.72
CA HIS A 280 -17.15 3.12 7.16
C HIS A 280 -16.89 4.18 6.09
N ARG A 281 -17.73 4.24 5.06
CA ARG A 281 -17.63 5.25 4.00
C ARG A 281 -17.61 6.69 4.52
N ASN A 282 -18.48 7.03 5.46
CA ASN A 282 -18.54 8.38 6.02
C ASN A 282 -17.28 8.70 6.84
N ILE A 283 -16.75 7.72 7.58
CA ILE A 283 -15.46 7.86 8.29
C ILE A 283 -14.34 8.12 7.28
N ARG A 284 -14.33 7.42 6.15
CA ARG A 284 -13.34 7.63 5.09
C ARG A 284 -13.43 9.04 4.51
N LYS A 285 -14.64 9.56 4.27
CA LYS A 285 -14.84 10.95 3.84
C LYS A 285 -14.33 11.96 4.87
N MET A 286 -14.65 11.76 6.16
CA MET A 286 -14.12 12.62 7.24
C MET A 286 -12.58 12.59 7.30
N HIS A 287 -11.97 11.43 7.11
CA HIS A 287 -10.51 11.31 7.07
C HIS A 287 -9.90 12.01 5.84
N ALA A 288 -10.56 11.95 4.69
CA ALA A 288 -10.15 12.71 3.52
C ALA A 288 -10.21 14.23 3.77
N LEU A 289 -11.29 14.72 4.37
CA LEU A 289 -11.41 16.14 4.76
C LEU A 289 -10.30 16.55 5.74
N LYS A 290 -9.96 15.71 6.73
CA LYS A 290 -8.82 15.98 7.63
C LYS A 290 -7.51 16.13 6.84
N LEU A 291 -7.28 15.30 5.83
CA LEU A 291 -6.08 15.41 4.99
C LEU A 291 -6.09 16.66 4.11
N ILE A 292 -7.26 17.10 3.63
CA ILE A 292 -7.40 18.32 2.82
C ILE A 292 -7.14 19.56 3.67
N ASN A 293 -7.78 19.64 4.84
CA ASN A 293 -7.74 20.85 5.69
C ASN A 293 -6.42 21.05 6.44
N ASN A 294 -5.56 20.02 6.52
CA ASN A 294 -4.26 20.08 7.20
C ASN A 294 -3.06 20.01 6.25
N SER A 295 -3.25 20.43 5.02
CA SER A 295 -2.23 20.41 3.95
C SER A 295 -1.69 21.76 3.60
#